data_f653b09a19ab2610a7ba43259ac2ab8f
#
_entry.id   f653b09a19ab2610a7ba43259ac2ab8f
#
_cell.length_a   1.000
_cell.length_b   1.000
_cell.length_c   1.000
_cell.angle_alpha   90.00
_cell.angle_beta   90.00
_cell.angle_gamma   90.00
#
_symmetry.space_group_name_H-M   'P 1'
#
loop_
_entity.id
_entity.type
_entity.pdbx_description
1 polymer ?
#
loop_
_entity_poly.entity_id
_entity_poly.type
_entity_poly.pdbx_seq_one_letter_code
_entity_poly.pdbx_strand_id
1 'polypeptide(L)'
;MDYKKTFIELAIKKDALKFGSYKLKSERISPYFFNSGVFSDGKSLSVISNLFIELIKEKNLKFINIFGPAYKGISLASALSASLASKHNEETHFIYDRKDQKHHGEKGDIVGTFKNGNTIIVDDVITAGTAIKNTLLKLEKYN
;
A
#
# COMPACT_ATOMS: atom_id res chain seq x y z
N MET A 1 -1.70 -21.01 -3.02
CA MET A 1 -3.00 -20.35 -2.68
C MET A 1 -3.26 -19.26 -3.73
N ASP A 2 -4.48 -19.11 -4.24
CA ASP A 2 -4.77 -18.00 -5.17
C ASP A 2 -5.00 -16.74 -4.34
N TYR A 3 -3.96 -15.91 -4.23
CA TYR A 3 -4.00 -14.67 -3.44
C TYR A 3 -5.08 -13.69 -3.93
N LYS A 4 -5.40 -13.70 -5.24
CA LYS A 4 -6.45 -12.84 -5.80
C LYS A 4 -7.82 -13.25 -5.30
N LYS A 5 -8.11 -14.57 -5.35
CA LYS A 5 -9.36 -15.13 -4.85
C LYS A 5 -9.50 -14.87 -3.34
N THR A 6 -8.46 -15.13 -2.57
CA THR A 6 -8.45 -14.89 -1.12
C THR A 6 -8.69 -13.41 -0.78
N PHE A 7 -8.11 -12.49 -1.56
CA PHE A 7 -8.36 -11.06 -1.38
C PHE A 7 -9.82 -10.68 -1.65
N ILE A 8 -10.40 -11.19 -2.74
CA ILE A 8 -11.82 -10.91 -3.08
C ILE A 8 -12.75 -11.45 -2.00
N GLU A 9 -12.53 -12.67 -1.53
CA GLU A 9 -13.30 -13.28 -0.43
C GLU A 9 -13.22 -12.45 0.86
N LEU A 10 -12.02 -11.98 1.23
CA LEU A 10 -11.83 -11.08 2.36
C LEU A 10 -12.59 -9.75 2.15
N ALA A 11 -12.48 -9.17 0.95
CA ALA A 11 -13.10 -7.89 0.63
C ALA A 11 -14.64 -7.96 0.68
N ILE A 12 -15.23 -9.05 0.22
CA ILE A 12 -16.69 -9.30 0.34
C ILE A 12 -17.06 -9.51 1.80
N LYS A 13 -16.34 -10.39 2.50
CA LYS A 13 -16.62 -10.72 3.92
C LYS A 13 -16.56 -9.50 4.84
N LYS A 14 -15.72 -8.53 4.51
CA LYS A 14 -15.52 -7.29 5.30
C LYS A 14 -16.35 -6.12 4.78
N ASP A 15 -17.26 -6.33 3.82
CA ASP A 15 -18.00 -5.25 3.17
C ASP A 15 -17.13 -4.17 2.51
N ALA A 16 -15.86 -4.49 2.21
CA ALA A 16 -14.96 -3.63 1.46
C ALA A 16 -15.36 -3.56 -0.02
N LEU A 17 -15.79 -4.67 -0.59
CA LEU A 17 -16.31 -4.78 -1.95
C LEU A 17 -17.81 -5.04 -1.91
N LYS A 18 -18.58 -4.10 -2.47
CA LYS A 18 -20.04 -4.18 -2.57
C LYS A 18 -20.46 -4.07 -4.02
N PHE A 19 -21.41 -4.91 -4.43
CA PHE A 19 -22.00 -4.85 -5.77
C PHE A 19 -23.31 -4.06 -5.74
N GLY A 20 -23.54 -3.26 -6.78
CA GLY A 20 -24.71 -2.39 -6.88
C GLY A 20 -24.50 -1.30 -7.92
N SER A 21 -25.35 -0.28 -7.92
CA SER A 21 -25.22 0.89 -8.80
C SER A 21 -24.69 2.07 -7.98
N TYR A 22 -23.44 2.49 -8.22
CA TYR A 22 -22.78 3.54 -7.47
C TYR A 22 -22.34 4.67 -8.39
N LYS A 23 -22.81 5.89 -8.11
CA LYS A 23 -22.35 7.08 -8.82
C LYS A 23 -20.98 7.53 -8.28
N LEU A 24 -19.97 7.53 -9.13
CA LEU A 24 -18.61 7.95 -8.79
C LEU A 24 -18.48 9.48 -8.86
N LYS A 25 -17.40 10.02 -8.29
CA LYS A 25 -17.05 11.46 -8.39
C LYS A 25 -16.88 11.94 -9.84
N SER A 26 -16.58 11.03 -10.77
CA SER A 26 -16.47 11.27 -12.21
C SER A 26 -17.82 11.24 -12.93
N GLU A 27 -18.96 11.26 -12.20
CA GLU A 27 -20.34 11.09 -12.72
C GLU A 27 -20.63 9.70 -13.32
N ARG A 28 -19.63 8.87 -13.52
CA ARG A 28 -19.78 7.50 -14.06
C ARG A 28 -20.49 6.59 -13.05
N ILE A 29 -21.36 5.72 -13.54
CA ILE A 29 -21.99 4.66 -12.74
C ILE A 29 -21.05 3.44 -12.71
N SER A 30 -20.75 2.97 -11.53
CA SER A 30 -19.98 1.74 -11.30
C SER A 30 -20.88 0.61 -10.80
N PRO A 31 -20.72 -0.63 -11.28
CA PRO A 31 -21.47 -1.79 -10.76
C PRO A 31 -20.94 -2.29 -9.43
N TYR A 32 -19.91 -1.68 -8.87
CA TYR A 32 -19.35 -2.01 -7.56
C TYR A 32 -18.79 -0.77 -6.88
N PHE A 33 -18.64 -0.87 -5.57
CA PHE A 33 -17.95 0.09 -4.73
C PHE A 33 -16.90 -0.64 -3.89
N PHE A 34 -15.69 -0.07 -3.81
CA PHE A 34 -14.61 -0.60 -3.01
C PHE A 34 -14.14 0.42 -1.98
N ASN A 35 -14.08 0.00 -0.71
CA ASN A 35 -13.59 0.80 0.39
C ASN A 35 -12.54 0.03 1.21
N SER A 36 -11.27 0.31 0.97
CA SER A 36 -10.15 -0.28 1.71
C SER A 36 -10.09 0.14 3.17
N GLY A 37 -10.75 1.24 3.55
CA GLY A 37 -10.73 1.77 4.91
C GLY A 37 -11.33 0.84 5.96
N VAL A 38 -12.10 -0.18 5.54
CA VAL A 38 -12.65 -1.18 6.45
C VAL A 38 -11.61 -2.23 6.89
N PHE A 39 -10.45 -2.30 6.23
CA PHE A 39 -9.34 -3.17 6.65
C PHE A 39 -8.52 -2.52 7.77
N SER A 40 -9.18 -2.13 8.85
CA SER A 40 -8.59 -1.39 9.96
C SER A 40 -8.21 -2.26 11.16
N ASP A 41 -8.49 -3.55 11.12
CA ASP A 41 -8.14 -4.51 12.17
C ASP A 41 -6.87 -5.31 11.84
N GLY A 42 -6.18 -5.75 12.89
CA GLY A 42 -4.91 -6.47 12.75
C GLY A 42 -5.03 -7.79 11.98
N LYS A 43 -6.18 -8.49 12.03
CA LYS A 43 -6.41 -9.70 11.24
C LYS A 43 -6.46 -9.40 9.76
N SER A 44 -7.22 -8.38 9.35
CA SER A 44 -7.30 -7.95 7.95
C SER A 44 -5.95 -7.51 7.42
N LEU A 45 -5.23 -6.68 8.17
CA LEU A 45 -3.88 -6.23 7.80
C LEU A 45 -2.90 -7.41 7.69
N SER A 46 -2.96 -8.37 8.61
CA SER A 46 -2.11 -9.57 8.54
C SER A 46 -2.41 -10.44 7.31
N VAL A 47 -3.69 -10.62 6.96
CA VAL A 47 -4.07 -11.36 5.74
C VAL A 47 -3.57 -10.62 4.51
N ILE A 48 -3.84 -9.32 4.38
CA ILE A 48 -3.42 -8.50 3.24
C ILE A 48 -1.89 -8.51 3.09
N SER A 49 -1.14 -8.40 4.19
CA SER A 49 0.32 -8.49 4.16
C SER A 49 0.81 -9.83 3.63
N ASN A 50 0.18 -10.94 4.02
CA ASN A 50 0.52 -12.27 3.48
C ASN A 50 0.22 -12.36 1.97
N LEU A 51 -0.90 -11.78 1.51
CA LEU A 51 -1.24 -11.76 0.08
C LEU A 51 -0.24 -10.92 -0.73
N PHE A 52 0.25 -9.80 -0.19
CA PHE A 52 1.36 -9.05 -0.78
C PHE A 52 2.64 -9.89 -0.85
N ILE A 53 2.97 -10.64 0.20
CA ILE A 53 4.14 -11.52 0.21
C ILE A 53 4.02 -12.62 -0.86
N GLU A 54 2.85 -13.23 -1.03
CA GLU A 54 2.60 -14.20 -2.10
C GLU A 54 2.81 -13.57 -3.49
N LEU A 55 2.27 -12.36 -3.72
CA LEU A 55 2.46 -11.60 -4.95
C LEU A 55 3.93 -11.28 -5.21
N ILE A 56 4.66 -10.81 -4.17
CA ILE A 56 6.09 -10.50 -4.24
C ILE A 56 6.89 -11.72 -4.66
N LYS A 57 6.59 -12.88 -4.07
CA LYS A 57 7.23 -14.16 -4.40
C LYS A 57 6.90 -14.62 -5.82
N GLU A 58 5.63 -14.57 -6.22
CA GLU A 58 5.20 -14.93 -7.58
C GLU A 58 5.91 -14.10 -8.64
N LYS A 59 6.05 -12.79 -8.41
CA LYS A 59 6.69 -11.86 -9.33
C LYS A 59 8.22 -11.79 -9.16
N ASN A 60 8.78 -12.54 -8.22
CA ASN A 60 10.22 -12.52 -7.88
C ASN A 60 10.76 -11.09 -7.69
N LEU A 61 9.98 -10.23 -7.00
CA LEU A 61 10.37 -8.84 -6.77
C LEU A 61 11.50 -8.78 -5.75
N LYS A 62 12.55 -8.03 -6.08
CA LYS A 62 13.71 -7.76 -5.21
C LYS A 62 13.73 -6.30 -4.84
N PHE A 63 13.69 -6.01 -3.55
CA PHE A 63 13.69 -4.66 -2.99
C PHE A 63 14.26 -4.65 -1.58
N ILE A 64 14.61 -3.48 -1.10
CA ILE A 64 15.01 -3.25 0.28
C ILE A 64 14.13 -2.20 0.95
N ASN A 65 13.53 -1.32 0.15
CA ASN A 65 12.66 -0.27 0.64
C ASN A 65 11.20 -0.55 0.30
N ILE A 66 10.31 -0.23 1.23
CA ILE A 66 8.86 -0.30 1.06
C ILE A 66 8.31 1.10 1.30
N PHE A 67 7.76 1.73 0.27
CA PHE A 67 7.16 3.05 0.35
C PHE A 67 5.64 2.97 0.40
N GLY A 68 5.06 3.59 1.44
CA GLY A 68 3.61 3.69 1.61
C GLY A 68 3.13 5.13 1.45
N PRO A 69 2.48 5.50 0.32
CA PRO A 69 1.96 6.85 0.14
C PRO A 69 0.91 7.20 1.20
N ALA A 70 0.96 8.45 1.72
CA ALA A 70 -0.02 8.91 2.68
C ALA A 70 -1.42 9.03 2.05
N TYR A 71 -2.46 8.50 2.72
CA TYR A 71 -2.38 8.00 4.10
C TYR A 71 -2.51 6.47 4.19
N LYS A 72 -3.30 5.85 3.32
CA LYS A 72 -3.66 4.43 3.42
C LYS A 72 -2.48 3.50 3.09
N GLY A 73 -1.60 3.90 2.19
CA GLY A 73 -0.37 3.17 1.89
C GLY A 73 0.53 3.00 3.12
N ILE A 74 0.49 3.94 4.07
CA ILE A 74 1.29 3.88 5.30
C ILE A 74 1.00 2.61 6.10
N SER A 75 -0.28 2.34 6.38
CA SER A 75 -0.67 1.17 7.18
C SER A 75 -0.35 -0.15 6.47
N LEU A 76 -0.55 -0.19 5.15
CA LEU A 76 -0.29 -1.39 4.34
C LEU A 76 1.21 -1.69 4.25
N ALA A 77 2.02 -0.68 3.98
CA ALA A 77 3.48 -0.81 3.87
C ALA A 77 4.12 -1.18 5.22
N SER A 78 3.65 -0.55 6.31
CA SER A 78 4.09 -0.88 7.67
C SER A 78 3.76 -2.32 8.05
N ALA A 79 2.53 -2.77 7.79
CA ALA A 79 2.11 -4.14 8.08
C ALA A 79 2.89 -5.16 7.23
N LEU A 80 3.17 -4.85 5.96
CA LEU A 80 3.97 -5.69 5.09
C LEU A 80 5.41 -5.81 5.60
N SER A 81 6.06 -4.69 5.94
CA SER A 81 7.43 -4.69 6.47
C SER A 81 7.54 -5.52 7.76
N ALA A 82 6.60 -5.32 8.71
CA ALA A 82 6.55 -6.09 9.94
C ALA A 82 6.34 -7.59 9.69
N SER A 83 5.50 -7.95 8.70
CA SER A 83 5.23 -9.35 8.35
C SER A 83 6.43 -10.02 7.68
N LEU A 84 7.17 -9.31 6.82
CA LEU A 84 8.41 -9.81 6.21
C LEU A 84 9.47 -10.10 7.27
N ALA A 85 9.67 -9.18 8.21
CA ALA A 85 10.62 -9.38 9.30
C ALA A 85 10.23 -10.55 10.20
N SER A 86 8.99 -10.58 10.69
CA SER A 86 8.57 -11.55 11.72
C SER A 86 8.36 -12.96 11.18
N LYS A 87 7.95 -13.14 9.91
CA LYS A 87 7.59 -14.43 9.34
C LYS A 87 8.62 -14.99 8.36
N HIS A 88 9.41 -14.12 7.75
CA HIS A 88 10.35 -14.49 6.69
C HIS A 88 11.80 -14.13 7.00
N ASN A 89 12.06 -13.48 8.15
CA ASN A 89 13.37 -12.98 8.54
C ASN A 89 14.00 -12.08 7.46
N GLU A 90 13.16 -11.33 6.74
CA GLU A 90 13.58 -10.36 5.72
C GLU A 90 13.54 -8.96 6.29
N GLU A 91 14.70 -8.29 6.35
CA GLU A 91 14.78 -6.90 6.80
C GLU A 91 14.48 -5.96 5.63
N THR A 92 13.50 -5.07 5.82
CA THR A 92 13.13 -4.04 4.87
C THR A 92 12.97 -2.69 5.56
N HIS A 93 13.19 -1.60 4.82
CA HIS A 93 13.07 -0.24 5.33
C HIS A 93 11.72 0.34 4.92
N PHE A 94 10.91 0.66 5.94
CA PHE A 94 9.59 1.26 5.75
C PHE A 94 9.71 2.78 5.68
N ILE A 95 9.10 3.36 4.64
CA ILE A 95 9.20 4.77 4.29
C ILE A 95 7.82 5.26 3.86
N TYR A 96 7.49 6.51 4.20
CA TYR A 96 6.24 7.12 3.76
C TYR A 96 6.39 8.63 3.57
N ASP A 97 5.48 9.25 2.83
CA ASP A 97 5.43 10.70 2.69
C ASP A 97 4.45 11.36 3.66
N ARG A 98 4.67 12.66 3.85
CA ARG A 98 3.73 13.56 4.52
C ARG A 98 3.00 14.38 3.48
N LYS A 99 1.72 14.71 3.72
CA LYS A 99 0.97 15.65 2.88
C LYS A 99 1.30 17.10 3.20
N ASP A 100 1.63 17.37 4.47
CA ASP A 100 1.97 18.73 4.92
C ASP A 100 3.47 18.84 5.18
N GLN A 101 4.10 19.89 4.61
CA GLN A 101 5.49 20.21 4.91
C GLN A 101 5.61 20.74 6.33
N LYS A 102 6.47 20.13 7.15
CA LYS A 102 6.84 20.72 8.44
C LYS A 102 7.78 21.91 8.22
N HIS A 103 7.37 23.07 8.74
CA HIS A 103 8.23 24.26 8.76
C HIS A 103 9.29 24.22 9.87
N HIS A 104 9.16 23.30 10.84
CA HIS A 104 10.06 23.15 11.99
C HIS A 104 10.43 21.67 12.22
N GLY A 105 11.70 21.41 12.57
CA GLY A 105 12.24 20.07 12.84
C GLY A 105 12.88 19.44 11.62
N GLU A 106 12.76 18.10 11.48
CA GLU A 106 13.25 17.39 10.30
C GLU A 106 12.60 17.94 9.03
N LYS A 107 13.41 18.67 8.26
CA LYS A 107 12.99 19.20 6.95
C LYS A 107 12.87 18.06 5.96
N GLY A 108 11.67 17.90 5.37
CA GLY A 108 11.42 16.91 4.34
C GLY A 108 9.96 16.48 4.31
N ASP A 109 9.55 16.03 3.16
CA ASP A 109 8.21 15.47 2.90
C ASP A 109 8.18 13.92 3.06
N ILE A 110 9.31 13.32 3.46
CA ILE A 110 9.48 11.87 3.63
C ILE A 110 9.90 11.55 5.07
N VAL A 111 9.39 10.43 5.58
CA VAL A 111 9.73 9.83 6.87
C VAL A 111 10.30 8.45 6.64
N GLY A 112 11.37 8.12 7.36
CA GLY A 112 12.16 6.91 7.20
C GLY A 112 13.46 7.18 6.46
N THR A 113 14.29 6.15 6.35
CA THR A 113 15.61 6.23 5.71
C THR A 113 15.68 5.30 4.52
N PHE A 114 15.93 5.85 3.34
CA PHE A 114 16.23 5.05 2.15
C PHE A 114 17.56 4.32 2.30
N LYS A 115 17.56 3.06 1.90
CA LYS A 115 18.78 2.30 1.67
C LYS A 115 19.04 2.18 0.17
N ASN A 116 20.31 2.07 -0.19
CA ASN A 116 20.67 1.82 -1.58
C ASN A 116 20.06 0.51 -2.08
N GLY A 117 19.22 0.58 -3.09
CA GLY A 117 18.52 -0.56 -3.67
C GLY A 117 17.09 -0.23 -4.09
N ASN A 118 16.39 -1.21 -4.64
CA ASN A 118 15.05 -1.03 -5.19
C ASN A 118 14.02 -0.70 -4.12
N THR A 119 13.05 0.10 -4.50
CA THR A 119 11.89 0.47 -3.69
C THR A 119 10.61 -0.06 -4.33
N ILE A 120 9.76 -0.73 -3.54
CA ILE A 120 8.38 -1.01 -3.95
C ILE A 120 7.45 0.03 -3.35
N ILE A 121 6.41 0.39 -4.10
CA ILE A 121 5.33 1.27 -3.63
C ILE A 121 4.11 0.41 -3.32
N VAL A 122 3.55 0.57 -2.13
CA VAL A 122 2.37 -0.18 -1.68
C VAL A 122 1.24 0.80 -1.39
N ASP A 123 0.15 0.67 -2.13
CA ASP A 123 -1.05 1.50 -1.96
C ASP A 123 -2.33 0.66 -2.06
N ASP A 124 -3.47 1.24 -1.68
CA ASP A 124 -4.76 0.54 -1.63
C ASP A 124 -5.47 0.48 -2.98
N VAL A 125 -5.42 1.55 -3.77
CA VAL A 125 -6.12 1.66 -5.05
C VAL A 125 -5.31 2.47 -6.06
N ILE A 126 -5.18 1.94 -7.24
CA ILE A 126 -4.64 2.66 -8.40
C ILE A 126 -5.79 2.89 -9.39
N THR A 127 -6.06 4.16 -9.73
CA THR A 127 -7.05 4.54 -10.76
C THR A 127 -6.36 5.07 -12.02
N ALA A 128 -6.27 6.39 -12.18
CA ALA A 128 -5.58 7.02 -13.31
C ALA A 128 -4.04 7.05 -13.18
N GLY A 129 -3.51 6.60 -12.04
CA GLY A 129 -2.06 6.57 -11.79
C GLY A 129 -1.44 7.91 -11.40
N THR A 130 -2.22 8.99 -11.24
CA THR A 130 -1.70 10.31 -10.90
C THR A 130 -0.95 10.30 -9.55
N ALA A 131 -1.50 9.64 -8.54
CA ALA A 131 -0.85 9.52 -7.23
C ALA A 131 0.50 8.80 -7.34
N ILE A 132 0.56 7.71 -8.10
CA ILE A 132 1.81 6.97 -8.33
C ILE A 132 2.83 7.81 -9.09
N LYS A 133 2.43 8.54 -10.13
CA LYS A 133 3.34 9.44 -10.85
C LYS A 133 3.94 10.49 -9.92
N ASN A 134 3.12 11.12 -9.09
CA ASN A 134 3.58 12.11 -8.11
C ASN A 134 4.53 11.49 -7.08
N THR A 135 4.25 10.26 -6.64
CA THR A 135 5.14 9.50 -5.75
C THR A 135 6.48 9.23 -6.41
N LEU A 136 6.50 8.78 -7.65
CA LEU A 136 7.76 8.52 -8.38
C LEU A 136 8.61 9.79 -8.52
N LEU A 137 8.00 10.92 -8.89
CA LEU A 137 8.70 12.22 -8.96
C LEU A 137 9.28 12.68 -7.61
N LYS A 138 8.62 12.33 -6.49
CA LYS A 138 9.17 12.58 -5.16
C LYS A 138 10.37 11.67 -4.89
N LEU A 139 10.25 10.38 -5.20
CA LEU A 139 11.28 9.38 -4.92
C LEU A 139 12.55 9.61 -5.73
N GLU A 140 12.45 10.15 -6.95
CA GLU A 140 13.61 10.51 -7.78
C GLU A 140 14.60 11.48 -7.09
N LYS A 141 14.14 12.24 -6.11
CA LYS A 141 14.97 13.17 -5.34
C LYS A 141 15.83 12.48 -4.26
N TYR A 142 15.56 11.22 -3.99
CA TYR A 142 16.19 10.44 -2.91
C TYR A 142 17.00 9.24 -3.42
N ASN A 143 17.06 9.07 -4.74
CA ASN A 143 17.88 8.05 -5.43
C ASN A 143 19.22 8.61 -5.89
#